data_3a3acebca24c724b2b6d5c4ed47c0003
#
_entry.id   3a3acebca24c724b2b6d5c4ed47c0003
#
_cell.length_a   1.000
_cell.length_b   1.000
_cell.length_c   1.000
_cell.angle_alpha   90.00
_cell.angle_beta   90.00
_cell.angle_gamma   90.00
#
_symmetry.space_group_name_H-M   'P 1'
#
loop_
_entity.id
_entity.type
_entity.pdbx_description
1 polymer ?
#
loop_
_entity_poly.entity_id
_entity_poly.type
_entity_poly.pdbx_seq_one_letter_code
_entity_poly.pdbx_strand_id
1 'polypeptide(L)'
;MAGMVDMKNRKKDVLRKVFGYDSFRTGQEEIVDNILLGRDVCGIMPTGAGKSICYQLPALLLPGITIVVSPLISLMIDQVKALNEAGVHAAYINSALTENQITKALYNAMCGRYKIVYVAPERLETNRFLEFVLNADISMITIDEAHCISQWGQDFRPSYLKIVNLIKMLPKRPVVSAFTATATQAVKDDIVCVLGLNNPFIKVTGFDRSNLYFEVRQPNNKDAEVLNYVLSHRDDSGIIYCATRKNVDKVYAMLAKNGIAVTRYHAGLDNDMRKANQEDFIYDEKPVIVATNAFGMGIDKSNVRYVLHYNMPQCIENYYQEAGRAGRDGEPAECILLFSPQDVIINEFLIENKGENNEFTEEERKAVHDNDIRRLKKMRYYCSTKECLREYMLNYFGEYSGKDDCGNCSNCSAVFEEKDVTNTASVVIKTIKECHERFGTLVITGTIRGENKAKLRSYGVDRYSTFGMCRQMSESFIKGVIDKMLLDGYLRETDDMYRILKLTETSDMLISGEEHLIMKWSERKEEFKKEKRTPKSLDADGLMLFERLRMLRIDIARNENVPPYIVFSDKALTDMCIKRPHTKAEMLNVNGVGENKYERYGKEFLKCIKEHENQEDIHG
;
A
#
# COMPACT_ATOMS: atom_id res chain seq x y z
N MET A 1 18.22 -17.03 34.35
CA MET A 1 19.09 -16.06 33.67
C MET A 1 19.91 -16.68 32.53
N ALA A 2 20.58 -17.83 32.71
CA ALA A 2 21.39 -18.46 31.65
C ALA A 2 20.58 -18.79 30.37
N GLY A 3 19.39 -19.37 30.49
CA GLY A 3 18.55 -19.68 29.30
C GLY A 3 18.02 -18.47 28.52
N MET A 4 17.81 -17.34 29.20
CA MET A 4 17.41 -16.08 28.51
C MET A 4 18.59 -15.45 27.74
N VAL A 5 19.80 -15.54 28.25
CA VAL A 5 21.00 -15.05 27.57
C VAL A 5 21.29 -15.91 26.34
N ASP A 6 21.12 -17.24 26.45
CA ASP A 6 21.27 -18.15 25.29
C ASP A 6 20.27 -17.88 24.19
N MET A 7 18.98 -17.67 24.52
CA MET A 7 17.94 -17.36 23.54
C MET A 7 18.18 -16.00 22.87
N LYS A 8 18.66 -15.00 23.61
CA LYS A 8 18.99 -13.68 23.07
C LYS A 8 20.12 -13.72 22.03
N ASN A 9 21.13 -14.55 22.28
CA ASN A 9 22.23 -14.74 21.32
C ASN A 9 21.75 -15.53 20.08
N ARG A 10 20.97 -16.59 20.28
CA ARG A 10 20.44 -17.43 19.20
C ARG A 10 19.56 -16.64 18.22
N LYS A 11 18.67 -15.75 18.69
CA LYS A 11 17.83 -14.96 17.78
C LYS A 11 18.64 -13.99 16.91
N LYS A 12 19.72 -13.38 17.46
CA LYS A 12 20.63 -12.51 16.69
C LYS A 12 21.45 -13.31 15.70
N ASP A 13 21.91 -14.49 16.08
CA ASP A 13 22.63 -15.39 15.17
C ASP A 13 21.77 -15.82 13.99
N VAL A 14 20.49 -16.19 14.24
CA VAL A 14 19.55 -16.53 13.15
C VAL A 14 19.27 -15.32 12.28
N LEU A 15 19.03 -14.13 12.87
CA LEU A 15 18.82 -12.89 12.11
C LEU A 15 19.98 -12.61 11.16
N ARG A 16 21.21 -12.77 11.65
CA ARG A 16 22.42 -12.51 10.84
C ARG A 16 22.69 -13.61 9.83
N LYS A 17 22.67 -14.88 10.26
CA LYS A 17 23.09 -16.00 9.40
C LYS A 17 22.07 -16.36 8.33
N VAL A 18 20.77 -16.29 8.65
CA VAL A 18 19.68 -16.68 7.74
C VAL A 18 19.18 -15.48 6.93
N PHE A 19 18.90 -14.37 7.62
CA PHE A 19 18.26 -13.21 6.98
C PHE A 19 19.25 -12.11 6.57
N GLY A 20 20.53 -12.18 7.00
CA GLY A 20 21.56 -11.23 6.59
C GLY A 20 21.45 -9.83 7.23
N TYR A 21 20.74 -9.70 8.36
CA TYR A 21 20.57 -8.43 9.07
C TYR A 21 21.33 -8.44 10.38
N ASP A 22 22.05 -7.35 10.68
CA ASP A 22 22.81 -7.20 11.92
C ASP A 22 21.94 -6.76 13.11
N SER A 23 20.81 -6.13 12.84
CA SER A 23 19.89 -5.64 13.88
C SER A 23 18.43 -5.72 13.45
N PHE A 24 17.54 -5.82 14.43
CA PHE A 24 16.11 -5.73 14.25
C PHE A 24 15.70 -4.30 13.91
N ARG A 25 14.68 -4.15 13.08
CA ARG A 25 13.97 -2.87 12.90
C ARG A 25 13.07 -2.60 14.11
N THR A 26 12.64 -1.35 14.27
CA THR A 26 11.75 -0.91 15.34
C THR A 26 10.54 -1.84 15.49
N GLY A 27 10.32 -2.35 16.71
CA GLY A 27 9.20 -3.23 17.06
C GLY A 27 9.36 -4.70 16.71
N GLN A 28 10.29 -5.09 15.82
CA GLN A 28 10.48 -6.51 15.45
C GLN A 28 10.98 -7.37 16.62
N GLU A 29 11.98 -6.89 17.36
CA GLU A 29 12.58 -7.65 18.47
C GLU A 29 11.56 -7.94 19.57
N GLU A 30 10.73 -6.96 19.93
CA GLU A 30 9.67 -7.11 20.92
C GLU A 30 8.64 -8.16 20.50
N ILE A 31 8.23 -8.17 19.23
CA ILE A 31 7.30 -9.16 18.66
C ILE A 31 7.92 -10.56 18.75
N VAL A 32 9.14 -10.72 18.27
CA VAL A 32 9.88 -12.00 18.29
C VAL A 32 10.00 -12.54 19.72
N ASP A 33 10.34 -11.68 20.68
CA ASP A 33 10.49 -12.07 22.08
C ASP A 33 9.17 -12.57 22.68
N ASN A 34 8.05 -11.87 22.42
CA ASN A 34 6.74 -12.29 22.92
C ASN A 34 6.29 -13.64 22.31
N ILE A 35 6.54 -13.88 21.02
CA ILE A 35 6.27 -15.18 20.39
C ILE A 35 7.11 -16.30 21.05
N LEU A 36 8.40 -16.07 21.26
CA LEU A 36 9.30 -17.04 21.88
C LEU A 36 8.96 -17.31 23.35
N LEU A 37 8.32 -16.36 24.03
CA LEU A 37 7.77 -16.53 25.38
C LEU A 37 6.43 -17.29 25.40
N GLY A 38 5.91 -17.69 24.23
CA GLY A 38 4.63 -18.41 24.10
C GLY A 38 3.41 -17.51 24.19
N ARG A 39 3.55 -16.21 24.02
CA ARG A 39 2.45 -15.24 24.06
C ARG A 39 1.89 -15.00 22.65
N ASP A 40 0.57 -14.90 22.55
CA ASP A 40 -0.07 -14.49 21.31
C ASP A 40 0.31 -13.06 20.93
N VAL A 41 0.35 -12.77 19.61
CA VAL A 41 0.81 -11.47 19.10
C VAL A 41 -0.13 -10.94 18.03
N CYS A 42 -0.42 -9.64 18.07
CA CYS A 42 -1.03 -8.90 16.96
C CYS A 42 -0.07 -7.78 16.51
N GLY A 43 0.55 -7.95 15.35
CA GLY A 43 1.51 -7.00 14.77
C GLY A 43 0.89 -6.19 13.64
N ILE A 44 0.74 -4.87 13.85
CA ILE A 44 0.32 -3.93 12.82
C ILE A 44 1.55 -3.15 12.37
N MET A 45 2.03 -3.46 11.17
CA MET A 45 3.31 -2.98 10.67
C MET A 45 3.17 -2.59 9.21
N PRO A 46 3.63 -1.41 8.78
CA PRO A 46 3.49 -0.96 7.40
C PRO A 46 4.16 -1.90 6.41
N THR A 47 3.78 -1.78 5.14
CA THR A 47 4.44 -2.50 4.05
C THR A 47 5.92 -2.13 4.01
N GLY A 48 6.81 -3.12 3.89
CA GLY A 48 8.26 -2.91 3.93
C GLY A 48 8.90 -2.85 5.34
N ALA A 49 8.11 -2.89 6.42
CA ALA A 49 8.66 -2.93 7.79
C ALA A 49 9.28 -4.30 8.19
N GLY A 50 9.18 -5.31 7.32
CA GLY A 50 9.75 -6.63 7.56
C GLY A 50 8.88 -7.52 8.45
N LYS A 51 7.55 -7.52 8.27
CA LYS A 51 6.60 -8.40 8.97
C LYS A 51 6.99 -9.86 8.95
N SER A 52 7.47 -10.36 7.79
CA SER A 52 7.80 -11.78 7.61
C SER A 52 8.86 -12.26 8.60
N ILE A 53 9.87 -11.46 8.90
CA ILE A 53 10.92 -11.79 9.86
C ILE A 53 10.34 -12.00 11.27
N CYS A 54 9.30 -11.25 11.63
CA CYS A 54 8.69 -11.31 12.97
C CYS A 54 8.09 -12.69 13.29
N TYR A 55 7.70 -13.47 12.28
CA TYR A 55 7.19 -14.83 12.47
C TYR A 55 8.14 -15.91 11.91
N GLN A 56 8.89 -15.63 10.85
CA GLN A 56 9.83 -16.61 10.28
C GLN A 56 10.99 -16.90 11.24
N LEU A 57 11.56 -15.88 11.88
CA LEU A 57 12.66 -16.07 12.81
C LEU A 57 12.25 -16.91 14.04
N PRO A 58 11.17 -16.59 14.77
CA PRO A 58 10.73 -17.47 15.87
C PRO A 58 10.33 -18.86 15.38
N ALA A 59 9.77 -19.04 14.18
CA ALA A 59 9.49 -20.35 13.61
C ALA A 59 10.72 -21.25 13.53
N LEU A 60 11.90 -20.68 13.27
CA LEU A 60 13.16 -21.44 13.25
C LEU A 60 13.68 -21.83 14.64
N LEU A 61 13.29 -21.08 15.67
CA LEU A 61 13.72 -21.30 17.04
C LEU A 61 12.76 -22.17 17.86
N LEU A 62 11.48 -22.18 17.48
CA LEU A 62 10.44 -23.01 18.11
C LEU A 62 10.63 -24.50 17.76
N PRO A 63 10.19 -25.44 18.62
CA PRO A 63 10.46 -26.87 18.42
C PRO A 63 9.72 -27.47 17.22
N GLY A 64 8.43 -27.29 17.10
CA GLY A 64 7.57 -27.91 16.09
C GLY A 64 7.54 -27.19 14.74
N ILE A 65 6.39 -27.29 14.08
CA ILE A 65 6.11 -26.69 12.78
C ILE A 65 5.33 -25.40 12.98
N THR A 66 5.62 -24.39 12.17
CA THR A 66 4.82 -23.17 12.05
C THR A 66 3.95 -23.25 10.80
N ILE A 67 2.64 -23.07 10.96
CA ILE A 67 1.69 -22.90 9.89
C ILE A 67 1.49 -21.41 9.63
N VAL A 68 1.67 -20.95 8.38
CA VAL A 68 1.41 -19.57 7.98
C VAL A 68 0.22 -19.54 7.04
N VAL A 69 -0.90 -18.99 7.49
CA VAL A 69 -2.08 -18.80 6.64
C VAL A 69 -1.92 -17.49 5.88
N SER A 70 -1.94 -17.56 4.55
CA SER A 70 -1.79 -16.40 3.67
C SER A 70 -2.83 -16.45 2.54
N PRO A 71 -3.41 -15.29 2.13
CA PRO A 71 -4.50 -15.27 1.14
C PRO A 71 -4.00 -15.33 -0.30
N LEU A 72 -2.68 -15.30 -0.53
CA LEU A 72 -2.08 -15.02 -1.83
C LEU A 72 -1.09 -16.09 -2.25
N ILE A 73 -1.44 -16.80 -3.32
CA ILE A 73 -0.62 -17.88 -3.88
C ILE A 73 0.77 -17.36 -4.31
N SER A 74 0.84 -16.23 -4.99
CA SER A 74 2.11 -15.64 -5.43
C SER A 74 3.02 -15.30 -4.25
N LEU A 75 2.47 -14.66 -3.22
CA LEU A 75 3.23 -14.31 -2.01
C LEU A 75 3.79 -15.56 -1.30
N MET A 76 2.97 -16.61 -1.18
CA MET A 76 3.43 -17.88 -0.60
C MET A 76 4.60 -18.49 -1.38
N ILE A 77 4.52 -18.47 -2.71
CA ILE A 77 5.58 -19.00 -3.58
C ILE A 77 6.87 -18.20 -3.39
N ASP A 78 6.78 -16.86 -3.40
CA ASP A 78 7.94 -15.98 -3.26
C ASP A 78 8.59 -16.12 -1.88
N GLN A 79 7.78 -16.17 -0.80
CA GLN A 79 8.28 -16.36 0.56
C GLN A 79 8.97 -17.73 0.73
N VAL A 80 8.38 -18.80 0.22
CA VAL A 80 8.96 -20.14 0.29
C VAL A 80 10.24 -20.24 -0.55
N LYS A 81 10.28 -19.62 -1.74
CA LYS A 81 11.49 -19.54 -2.56
C LYS A 81 12.62 -18.83 -1.81
N ALA A 82 12.35 -17.65 -1.27
CA ALA A 82 13.35 -16.88 -0.50
C ALA A 82 13.87 -17.63 0.74
N LEU A 83 12.99 -18.33 1.47
CA LEU A 83 13.40 -19.16 2.61
C LEU A 83 14.30 -20.32 2.19
N ASN A 84 13.93 -21.03 1.12
CA ASN A 84 14.73 -22.15 0.62
C ASN A 84 16.11 -21.69 0.11
N GLU A 85 16.19 -20.53 -0.55
CA GLU A 85 17.45 -19.91 -0.97
C GLU A 85 18.32 -19.49 0.24
N ALA A 86 17.68 -19.09 1.35
CA ALA A 86 18.37 -18.82 2.62
C ALA A 86 18.76 -20.09 3.41
N GLY A 87 18.51 -21.28 2.84
CA GLY A 87 18.80 -22.56 3.48
C GLY A 87 17.76 -23.03 4.49
N VAL A 88 16.58 -22.38 4.53
CA VAL A 88 15.46 -22.77 5.39
C VAL A 88 14.45 -23.58 4.58
N HIS A 89 14.29 -24.86 4.91
CA HIS A 89 13.31 -25.69 4.22
C HIS A 89 11.88 -25.30 4.59
N ALA A 90 11.16 -24.74 3.64
CA ALA A 90 9.76 -24.37 3.72
C ALA A 90 8.95 -24.96 2.56
N ALA A 91 7.65 -25.09 2.75
CA ALA A 91 6.71 -25.55 1.73
C ALA A 91 5.46 -24.68 1.67
N TYR A 92 4.69 -24.76 0.59
CA TYR A 92 3.37 -24.15 0.48
C TYR A 92 2.32 -25.18 0.03
N ILE A 93 1.07 -24.94 0.43
CA ILE A 93 -0.10 -25.75 0.09
C ILE A 93 -1.20 -24.82 -0.40
N ASN A 94 -1.49 -24.87 -1.69
CA ASN A 94 -2.49 -24.02 -2.34
C ASN A 94 -3.23 -24.77 -3.46
N SER A 95 -4.10 -24.08 -4.19
CA SER A 95 -4.91 -24.68 -5.28
C SER A 95 -4.12 -24.97 -6.56
N ALA A 96 -2.90 -24.44 -6.70
CA ALA A 96 -2.07 -24.69 -7.88
C ALA A 96 -1.32 -26.03 -7.83
N LEU A 97 -1.26 -26.68 -6.65
CA LEU A 97 -0.61 -27.96 -6.47
C LEU A 97 -1.55 -29.13 -6.81
N THR A 98 -0.98 -30.16 -7.42
CA THR A 98 -1.66 -31.46 -7.60
C THR A 98 -1.79 -32.19 -6.25
N GLU A 99 -2.76 -33.10 -6.14
CA GLU A 99 -2.98 -33.90 -4.94
C GLU A 99 -1.73 -34.70 -4.50
N ASN A 100 -0.95 -35.22 -5.46
CA ASN A 100 0.30 -35.93 -5.18
C ASN A 100 1.37 -34.98 -4.57
N GLN A 101 1.46 -33.76 -5.07
CA GLN A 101 2.38 -32.75 -4.55
C GLN A 101 1.99 -32.35 -3.12
N ILE A 102 0.69 -32.16 -2.87
CA ILE A 102 0.18 -31.86 -1.51
C ILE A 102 0.52 -32.99 -0.56
N THR A 103 0.21 -34.24 -0.92
CA THR A 103 0.52 -35.43 -0.09
C THR A 103 2.00 -35.53 0.25
N LYS A 104 2.87 -35.31 -0.75
CA LYS A 104 4.33 -35.31 -0.54
C LYS A 104 4.79 -34.17 0.37
N ALA A 105 4.22 -32.97 0.22
CA ALA A 105 4.56 -31.83 1.06
C ALA A 105 4.15 -32.07 2.52
N LEU A 106 2.94 -32.56 2.77
CA LEU A 106 2.45 -32.88 4.11
C LEU A 106 3.26 -34.01 4.76
N TYR A 107 3.56 -35.07 4.02
CA TYR A 107 4.42 -36.16 4.51
C TYR A 107 5.82 -35.66 4.91
N ASN A 108 6.45 -34.83 4.08
CA ASN A 108 7.75 -34.23 4.39
C ASN A 108 7.68 -33.32 5.64
N ALA A 109 6.58 -32.58 5.81
CA ALA A 109 6.35 -31.77 7.00
C ALA A 109 6.25 -32.65 8.26
N MET A 110 5.48 -33.75 8.22
CA MET A 110 5.39 -34.71 9.33
C MET A 110 6.76 -35.32 9.69
N CYS A 111 7.61 -35.56 8.67
CA CYS A 111 8.97 -36.04 8.87
C CYS A 111 9.94 -34.96 9.41
N GLY A 112 9.46 -33.76 9.75
CA GLY A 112 10.27 -32.67 10.29
C GLY A 112 11.21 -32.01 9.28
N ARG A 113 10.99 -32.24 7.96
CA ARG A 113 11.82 -31.65 6.90
C ARG A 113 11.51 -30.15 6.69
N TYR A 114 10.31 -29.69 7.02
CA TYR A 114 9.88 -28.31 6.90
C TYR A 114 9.60 -27.69 8.25
N LYS A 115 10.19 -26.54 8.50
CA LYS A 115 9.93 -25.73 9.70
C LYS A 115 8.74 -24.80 9.51
N ILE A 116 8.48 -24.38 8.28
CA ILE A 116 7.42 -23.42 7.95
C ILE A 116 6.60 -23.99 6.78
N VAL A 117 5.29 -24.04 6.97
CA VAL A 117 4.34 -24.48 5.91
C VAL A 117 3.33 -23.35 5.69
N TYR A 118 3.39 -22.74 4.52
CA TYR A 118 2.39 -21.78 4.07
C TYR A 118 1.15 -22.49 3.56
N VAL A 119 -0.02 -22.01 3.90
CA VAL A 119 -1.28 -22.64 3.49
C VAL A 119 -2.32 -21.58 3.08
N ALA A 120 -3.03 -21.87 1.98
CA ALA A 120 -4.17 -21.06 1.58
C ALA A 120 -5.39 -21.39 2.48
N PRO A 121 -6.18 -20.37 2.90
CA PRO A 121 -7.28 -20.56 3.86
C PRO A 121 -8.33 -21.58 3.38
N GLU A 122 -8.52 -21.74 2.06
CA GLU A 122 -9.45 -22.70 1.47
C GLU A 122 -9.03 -24.17 1.69
N ARG A 123 -7.76 -24.41 2.03
CA ARG A 123 -7.21 -25.75 2.26
C ARG A 123 -7.31 -26.23 3.71
N LEU A 124 -7.63 -25.32 4.65
CA LEU A 124 -7.60 -25.59 6.08
C LEU A 124 -8.58 -26.70 6.53
N GLU A 125 -9.72 -26.84 5.84
CA GLU A 125 -10.75 -27.82 6.16
C GLU A 125 -10.70 -29.09 5.30
N THR A 126 -9.66 -29.25 4.45
CA THR A 126 -9.51 -30.50 3.68
C THR A 126 -9.10 -31.65 4.60
N ASN A 127 -9.70 -32.83 4.41
CA ASN A 127 -9.45 -33.99 5.27
C ASN A 127 -7.97 -34.29 5.48
N ARG A 128 -7.17 -34.23 4.40
CA ARG A 128 -5.72 -34.47 4.47
C ARG A 128 -4.97 -33.44 5.29
N PHE A 129 -5.36 -32.17 5.17
CA PHE A 129 -4.72 -31.12 5.96
C PHE A 129 -5.10 -31.23 7.44
N LEU A 130 -6.36 -31.54 7.73
CA LEU A 130 -6.82 -31.80 9.11
C LEU A 130 -6.11 -32.99 9.74
N GLU A 131 -6.00 -34.12 9.00
CA GLU A 131 -5.23 -35.28 9.45
C GLU A 131 -3.78 -34.92 9.77
N PHE A 132 -3.15 -34.13 8.90
CA PHE A 132 -1.78 -33.63 9.12
C PHE A 132 -1.66 -32.81 10.40
N VAL A 133 -2.48 -31.77 10.60
CA VAL A 133 -2.33 -30.86 11.74
C VAL A 133 -2.71 -31.49 13.07
N LEU A 134 -3.60 -32.50 13.07
CA LEU A 134 -3.96 -33.24 14.27
C LEU A 134 -2.86 -34.21 14.75
N ASN A 135 -1.96 -34.63 13.85
CA ASN A 135 -0.86 -35.54 14.14
C ASN A 135 0.51 -34.88 14.19
N ALA A 136 0.64 -33.63 13.74
CA ALA A 136 1.88 -32.87 13.75
C ALA A 136 2.06 -32.04 15.03
N ASP A 137 3.30 -31.81 15.44
CA ASP A 137 3.62 -30.88 16.53
C ASP A 137 3.60 -29.43 15.98
N ILE A 138 2.47 -28.76 16.12
CA ILE A 138 2.28 -27.38 15.68
C ILE A 138 2.63 -26.43 16.81
N SER A 139 3.72 -25.70 16.66
CA SER A 139 4.20 -24.74 17.68
C SER A 139 3.59 -23.36 17.51
N MET A 140 3.30 -22.94 16.29
CA MET A 140 2.75 -21.61 16.00
C MET A 140 1.83 -21.64 14.78
N ILE A 141 0.76 -20.85 14.84
CA ILE A 141 -0.06 -20.48 13.69
C ILE A 141 0.07 -18.97 13.48
N THR A 142 0.53 -18.59 12.31
CA THR A 142 0.64 -17.19 11.88
C THR A 142 -0.42 -16.87 10.86
N ILE A 143 -1.11 -15.76 11.04
CA ILE A 143 -2.10 -15.23 10.11
C ILE A 143 -1.49 -14.02 9.42
N ASP A 144 -1.12 -14.18 8.16
CA ASP A 144 -0.68 -13.07 7.31
C ASP A 144 -1.89 -12.38 6.69
N GLU A 145 -1.77 -11.06 6.45
CA GLU A 145 -2.88 -10.20 6.02
C GLU A 145 -4.14 -10.41 6.90
N ALA A 146 -3.94 -10.38 8.21
CA ALA A 146 -4.97 -10.70 9.21
C ALA A 146 -6.23 -9.81 9.11
N HIS A 147 -6.15 -8.64 8.43
CA HIS A 147 -7.32 -7.80 8.15
C HIS A 147 -8.39 -8.54 7.33
N CYS A 148 -8.03 -9.62 6.62
CA CYS A 148 -8.98 -10.45 5.87
C CYS A 148 -9.97 -11.20 6.75
N ILE A 149 -9.74 -11.31 8.06
CA ILE A 149 -10.69 -11.95 8.98
C ILE A 149 -11.83 -11.01 9.43
N SER A 150 -11.61 -9.71 9.29
CA SER A 150 -12.52 -8.67 9.79
C SER A 150 -13.50 -8.22 8.72
N GLN A 151 -14.79 -8.18 9.04
CA GLN A 151 -15.83 -7.58 8.18
C GLN A 151 -15.62 -6.06 8.01
N TRP A 152 -14.87 -5.44 8.90
CA TRP A 152 -14.47 -4.04 8.83
C TRP A 152 -13.17 -3.84 8.01
N GLY A 153 -12.53 -4.92 7.56
CA GLY A 153 -11.33 -4.89 6.73
C GLY A 153 -11.65 -4.61 5.25
N GLN A 154 -10.69 -4.13 4.49
CA GLN A 154 -10.85 -3.80 3.06
C GLN A 154 -10.99 -5.05 2.15
N ASP A 155 -10.58 -6.22 2.60
CA ASP A 155 -10.59 -7.49 1.85
C ASP A 155 -11.08 -8.64 2.74
N PHE A 156 -12.31 -8.50 3.28
CA PHE A 156 -12.89 -9.57 4.09
C PHE A 156 -13.06 -10.87 3.30
N ARG A 157 -12.60 -11.97 3.89
CA ARG A 157 -12.66 -13.31 3.29
C ARG A 157 -13.26 -14.30 4.29
N PRO A 158 -14.48 -14.83 4.05
CA PRO A 158 -15.10 -15.83 4.93
C PRO A 158 -14.23 -17.05 5.20
N SER A 159 -13.41 -17.46 4.22
CA SER A 159 -12.47 -18.57 4.39
C SER A 159 -11.45 -18.37 5.53
N TYR A 160 -11.17 -17.11 5.94
CA TYR A 160 -10.32 -16.82 7.10
C TYR A 160 -10.98 -17.21 8.43
N LEU A 161 -12.29 -17.26 8.52
CA LEU A 161 -12.99 -17.72 9.72
C LEU A 161 -12.71 -19.21 10.03
N LYS A 162 -12.32 -19.99 9.02
CA LYS A 162 -11.90 -21.39 9.18
C LYS A 162 -10.66 -21.55 10.06
N ILE A 163 -9.82 -20.50 10.16
CA ILE A 163 -8.65 -20.49 11.04
C ILE A 163 -9.05 -20.68 12.51
N VAL A 164 -10.16 -20.05 12.91
CA VAL A 164 -10.66 -20.15 14.29
C VAL A 164 -11.04 -21.60 14.62
N ASN A 165 -11.72 -22.26 13.68
CA ASN A 165 -12.10 -23.68 13.82
C ASN A 165 -10.85 -24.56 13.92
N LEU A 166 -9.86 -24.33 13.04
CA LEU A 166 -8.60 -25.06 13.06
C LEU A 166 -7.90 -24.94 14.44
N ILE A 167 -7.76 -23.71 14.97
CA ILE A 167 -7.11 -23.48 16.28
C ILE A 167 -7.82 -24.25 17.41
N LYS A 168 -9.18 -24.29 17.39
CA LYS A 168 -9.98 -25.00 18.39
C LYS A 168 -9.87 -26.52 18.31
N MET A 169 -9.61 -27.06 17.12
CA MET A 169 -9.51 -28.51 16.88
C MET A 169 -8.16 -29.08 17.28
N LEU A 170 -7.11 -28.27 17.40
CA LEU A 170 -5.78 -28.76 17.73
C LEU A 170 -5.70 -29.30 19.16
N PRO A 171 -5.05 -30.47 19.36
CA PRO A 171 -4.93 -31.09 20.70
C PRO A 171 -4.21 -30.20 21.72
N LYS A 172 -3.28 -29.37 21.25
CA LYS A 172 -2.56 -28.37 22.03
C LYS A 172 -2.65 -27.05 21.30
N ARG A 173 -3.17 -26.01 21.95
CA ARG A 173 -3.24 -24.68 21.36
C ARG A 173 -1.83 -24.13 21.10
N PRO A 174 -1.47 -23.83 19.85
CA PRO A 174 -0.19 -23.20 19.52
C PRO A 174 -0.19 -21.70 19.87
N VAL A 175 0.97 -21.07 19.77
CA VAL A 175 1.06 -19.61 19.76
C VAL A 175 0.36 -19.09 18.49
N VAL A 176 -0.50 -18.10 18.64
CA VAL A 176 -1.20 -17.47 17.51
C VAL A 176 -0.63 -16.08 17.28
N SER A 177 -0.17 -15.82 16.06
CA SER A 177 0.36 -14.51 15.68
C SER A 177 -0.34 -13.99 14.44
N ALA A 178 -0.85 -12.77 14.51
CA ALA A 178 -1.59 -12.11 13.46
C ALA A 178 -0.85 -10.87 12.96
N PHE A 179 -0.67 -10.74 11.63
CA PHE A 179 0.05 -9.63 11.03
C PHE A 179 -0.76 -8.97 9.92
N THR A 180 -0.73 -7.64 9.89
CA THR A 180 -1.29 -6.86 8.79
C THR A 180 -0.53 -5.55 8.59
N ALA A 181 -0.62 -4.98 7.38
CA ALA A 181 -0.07 -3.67 7.09
C ALA A 181 -1.04 -2.54 7.41
N THR A 182 -2.34 -2.81 7.38
CA THR A 182 -3.40 -1.83 7.46
C THR A 182 -4.48 -2.33 8.42
N ALA A 183 -4.67 -1.63 9.52
CA ALA A 183 -5.77 -1.87 10.42
C ALA A 183 -6.16 -0.58 11.14
N THR A 184 -7.42 -0.19 11.00
CA THR A 184 -8.04 0.81 11.88
C THR A 184 -8.24 0.21 13.27
N GLN A 185 -8.58 1.03 14.27
CA GLN A 185 -8.84 0.52 15.62
C GLN A 185 -9.92 -0.58 15.62
N ALA A 186 -11.02 -0.38 14.86
CA ALA A 186 -12.09 -1.37 14.75
C ALA A 186 -11.61 -2.71 14.16
N VAL A 187 -10.79 -2.67 13.10
CA VAL A 187 -10.21 -3.88 12.50
C VAL A 187 -9.27 -4.60 13.48
N LYS A 188 -8.46 -3.85 14.23
CA LYS A 188 -7.55 -4.39 15.23
C LYS A 188 -8.30 -5.14 16.34
N ASP A 189 -9.35 -4.52 16.89
CA ASP A 189 -10.15 -5.09 17.95
C ASP A 189 -10.90 -6.34 17.46
N ASP A 190 -11.37 -6.31 16.24
CA ASP A 190 -12.05 -7.44 15.60
C ASP A 190 -11.09 -8.63 15.35
N ILE A 191 -9.87 -8.37 14.86
CA ILE A 191 -8.83 -9.41 14.71
C ILE A 191 -8.57 -10.12 16.05
N VAL A 192 -8.39 -9.37 17.13
CA VAL A 192 -8.13 -9.92 18.47
C VAL A 192 -9.31 -10.76 18.95
N CYS A 193 -10.53 -10.25 18.78
CA CYS A 193 -11.76 -10.90 19.22
C CYS A 193 -12.04 -12.18 18.41
N VAL A 194 -12.07 -12.09 17.08
CA VAL A 194 -12.44 -13.19 16.19
C VAL A 194 -11.43 -14.34 16.26
N LEU A 195 -10.14 -14.05 16.24
CA LEU A 195 -9.10 -15.08 16.40
C LEU A 195 -9.04 -15.66 17.83
N GLY A 196 -9.70 -15.06 18.81
CA GLY A 196 -9.63 -15.46 20.20
C GLY A 196 -8.19 -15.43 20.75
N LEU A 197 -7.46 -14.34 20.50
CA LEU A 197 -6.10 -14.19 20.98
C LEU A 197 -6.07 -14.08 22.50
N ASN A 198 -5.22 -14.87 23.14
CA ASN A 198 -5.12 -14.92 24.62
C ASN A 198 -4.13 -13.86 25.11
N ASN A 199 -4.63 -12.81 25.78
CA ASN A 199 -3.82 -11.72 26.33
C ASN A 199 -2.66 -11.32 25.38
N PRO A 200 -2.97 -10.93 24.11
CA PRO A 200 -1.97 -10.77 23.09
C PRO A 200 -1.03 -9.60 23.39
N PHE A 201 0.21 -9.72 22.96
CA PHE A 201 1.08 -8.55 22.79
C PHE A 201 0.68 -7.84 21.50
N ILE A 202 0.17 -6.61 21.59
CA ILE A 202 -0.23 -5.81 20.44
C ILE A 202 0.87 -4.79 20.16
N LYS A 203 1.41 -4.81 18.93
CA LYS A 203 2.42 -3.84 18.50
C LYS A 203 1.98 -3.14 17.23
N VAL A 204 1.85 -1.83 17.31
CA VAL A 204 1.72 -0.93 16.16
C VAL A 204 3.05 -0.22 15.99
N THR A 205 3.69 -0.34 14.83
CA THR A 205 5.02 0.28 14.60
C THR A 205 4.95 1.65 13.94
N GLY A 206 3.73 2.17 13.76
CA GLY A 206 3.47 3.41 13.06
C GLY A 206 3.16 3.22 11.57
N PHE A 207 2.46 4.20 11.01
CA PHE A 207 2.06 4.22 9.59
C PHE A 207 2.83 5.28 8.81
N ASP A 208 3.61 6.13 9.48
CA ASP A 208 4.35 7.18 8.78
C ASP A 208 5.50 6.62 7.92
N ARG A 209 5.51 7.05 6.68
CA ARG A 209 6.55 6.80 5.68
C ARG A 209 7.11 8.16 5.24
N SER A 210 7.99 8.73 6.04
CA SER A 210 8.53 10.09 5.85
C SER A 210 9.23 10.30 4.50
N ASN A 211 9.75 9.24 3.89
CA ASN A 211 10.39 9.26 2.58
C ASN A 211 9.41 9.34 1.39
N LEU A 212 8.11 9.17 1.59
CA LEU A 212 7.11 9.26 0.53
C LEU A 212 6.55 10.68 0.43
N TYR A 213 6.54 11.23 -0.77
CA TYR A 213 5.82 12.46 -1.10
C TYR A 213 4.42 12.12 -1.61
N PHE A 214 3.39 12.76 -1.05
CA PHE A 214 2.00 12.54 -1.45
C PHE A 214 1.44 13.73 -2.21
N GLU A 215 0.81 13.46 -3.35
CA GLU A 215 0.18 14.49 -4.18
C GLU A 215 -1.13 14.01 -4.78
N VAL A 216 -2.16 14.85 -4.76
CA VAL A 216 -3.42 14.65 -5.49
C VAL A 216 -3.54 15.70 -6.58
N ARG A 217 -3.66 15.25 -7.84
CA ARG A 217 -3.86 16.10 -9.02
C ARG A 217 -5.26 15.89 -9.60
N GLN A 218 -5.82 16.96 -10.13
CA GLN A 218 -7.10 16.93 -10.85
C GLN A 218 -6.90 17.42 -12.30
N PRO A 219 -6.24 16.63 -13.16
CA PRO A 219 -5.94 17.05 -14.53
C PRO A 219 -7.18 16.99 -15.42
N ASN A 220 -7.27 17.90 -16.39
CA ASN A 220 -8.28 17.84 -17.42
C ASN A 220 -8.09 16.63 -18.38
N ASN A 221 -6.85 16.17 -18.54
CA ASN A 221 -6.48 15.02 -19.36
C ASN A 221 -5.47 14.14 -18.61
N LYS A 222 -5.97 13.04 -18.05
CA LYS A 222 -5.14 12.08 -17.31
C LYS A 222 -4.10 11.39 -18.19
N ASP A 223 -4.40 11.12 -19.46
CA ASP A 223 -3.46 10.45 -20.37
C ASP A 223 -2.22 11.31 -20.61
N ALA A 224 -2.44 12.61 -20.90
CA ALA A 224 -1.34 13.56 -21.09
C ALA A 224 -0.52 13.73 -19.79
N GLU A 225 -1.20 13.78 -18.64
CA GLU A 225 -0.52 13.90 -17.33
C GLU A 225 0.38 12.70 -17.05
N VAL A 226 -0.12 11.47 -17.24
CA VAL A 226 0.68 10.24 -17.08
C VAL A 226 1.87 10.24 -18.04
N LEU A 227 1.64 10.54 -19.31
CA LEU A 227 2.71 10.55 -20.30
C LEU A 227 3.81 11.55 -19.94
N ASN A 228 3.45 12.79 -19.61
CA ASN A 228 4.41 13.82 -19.23
C ASN A 228 5.16 13.46 -17.96
N TYR A 229 4.46 12.88 -16.98
CA TYR A 229 5.08 12.43 -15.74
C TYR A 229 6.13 11.34 -16.01
N VAL A 230 5.77 10.28 -16.73
CA VAL A 230 6.69 9.17 -17.04
C VAL A 230 7.87 9.65 -17.90
N LEU A 231 7.64 10.55 -18.87
CA LEU A 231 8.71 11.13 -19.68
C LEU A 231 9.72 11.95 -18.86
N SER A 232 9.27 12.60 -17.78
CA SER A 232 10.17 13.34 -16.87
C SER A 232 10.90 12.44 -15.86
N HIS A 233 10.51 11.14 -15.78
CA HIS A 233 11.07 10.14 -14.84
C HIS A 233 11.52 8.88 -15.59
N ARG A 234 12.16 9.03 -16.76
CA ARG A 234 12.52 7.91 -17.65
C ARG A 234 13.45 6.88 -17.02
N ASP A 235 14.31 7.34 -16.13
CA ASP A 235 15.32 6.51 -15.48
C ASP A 235 14.81 5.85 -14.18
N ASP A 236 13.59 6.20 -13.78
CA ASP A 236 12.99 5.76 -12.54
C ASP A 236 12.08 4.54 -12.75
N SER A 237 12.16 3.59 -11.81
CA SER A 237 11.21 2.48 -11.77
C SER A 237 9.89 2.93 -11.14
N GLY A 238 8.78 2.63 -11.82
CA GLY A 238 7.46 3.10 -11.40
C GLY A 238 6.31 2.13 -11.64
N ILE A 239 5.27 2.27 -10.80
CA ILE A 239 4.03 1.50 -10.90
C ILE A 239 2.88 2.47 -11.20
N ILE A 240 2.05 2.14 -12.21
CA ILE A 240 0.85 2.91 -12.54
C ILE A 240 -0.37 2.03 -12.28
N TYR A 241 -1.17 2.39 -11.27
CA TYR A 241 -2.39 1.68 -10.93
C TYR A 241 -3.61 2.22 -11.66
N CYS A 242 -4.40 1.31 -12.24
CA CYS A 242 -5.66 1.60 -12.91
C CYS A 242 -6.80 0.77 -12.29
N ALA A 243 -7.99 1.35 -12.19
CA ALA A 243 -9.17 0.66 -11.63
C ALA A 243 -9.68 -0.49 -12.51
N THR A 244 -9.48 -0.44 -13.83
CA THR A 244 -10.03 -1.42 -14.78
C THR A 244 -8.96 -1.98 -15.72
N ARG A 245 -9.17 -3.21 -16.20
CA ARG A 245 -8.32 -3.86 -17.22
C ARG A 245 -8.22 -3.00 -18.48
N LYS A 246 -9.34 -2.42 -18.93
CA LYS A 246 -9.40 -1.54 -20.09
C LYS A 246 -8.50 -0.31 -19.95
N ASN A 247 -8.45 0.29 -18.76
CA ASN A 247 -7.55 1.42 -18.50
C ASN A 247 -6.08 0.98 -18.47
N VAL A 248 -5.78 -0.20 -17.95
CA VAL A 248 -4.43 -0.77 -18.00
C VAL A 248 -3.96 -0.91 -19.45
N ASP A 249 -4.77 -1.55 -20.31
CA ASP A 249 -4.42 -1.76 -21.71
C ASP A 249 -4.27 -0.43 -22.47
N LYS A 250 -5.15 0.54 -22.20
CA LYS A 250 -5.11 1.88 -22.81
C LYS A 250 -3.82 2.63 -22.44
N VAL A 251 -3.50 2.71 -21.14
CA VAL A 251 -2.33 3.43 -20.65
C VAL A 251 -1.04 2.73 -21.11
N TYR A 252 -0.98 1.40 -21.04
CA TYR A 252 0.12 0.61 -21.59
C TYR A 252 0.38 0.91 -23.07
N ALA A 253 -0.66 0.84 -23.91
CA ALA A 253 -0.53 1.08 -25.35
C ALA A 253 -0.07 2.51 -25.64
N MET A 254 -0.56 3.50 -24.89
CA MET A 254 -0.14 4.90 -25.00
C MET A 254 1.35 5.07 -24.67
N LEU A 255 1.82 4.52 -23.57
CA LEU A 255 3.22 4.63 -23.13
C LEU A 255 4.16 3.89 -24.10
N ALA A 256 3.80 2.67 -24.51
CA ALA A 256 4.58 1.88 -25.48
C ALA A 256 4.70 2.59 -26.83
N LYS A 257 3.61 3.21 -27.33
CA LYS A 257 3.62 4.01 -28.58
C LYS A 257 4.58 5.21 -28.50
N ASN A 258 4.81 5.74 -27.31
CA ASN A 258 5.74 6.86 -27.09
C ASN A 258 7.17 6.40 -26.73
N GLY A 259 7.51 5.13 -27.00
CA GLY A 259 8.87 4.61 -26.86
C GLY A 259 9.32 4.37 -25.41
N ILE A 260 8.36 4.24 -24.48
CA ILE A 260 8.66 3.95 -23.07
C ILE A 260 8.73 2.43 -22.88
N ALA A 261 9.79 1.94 -22.22
CA ALA A 261 9.94 0.55 -21.83
C ALA A 261 8.95 0.23 -20.70
N VAL A 262 7.78 -0.29 -21.06
CA VAL A 262 6.64 -0.51 -20.16
C VAL A 262 6.08 -1.92 -20.32
N THR A 263 5.61 -2.47 -19.22
CA THR A 263 4.85 -3.73 -19.20
C THR A 263 3.49 -3.54 -18.52
N ARG A 264 2.64 -4.58 -18.51
CA ARG A 264 1.28 -4.50 -17.94
C ARG A 264 0.91 -5.74 -17.15
N TYR A 265 0.02 -5.59 -16.16
CA TYR A 265 -0.44 -6.70 -15.34
C TYR A 265 -1.91 -6.55 -14.94
N HIS A 266 -2.73 -7.54 -15.28
CA HIS A 266 -4.12 -7.66 -14.80
C HIS A 266 -4.61 -9.11 -14.96
N ALA A 267 -5.66 -9.47 -14.24
CA ALA A 267 -6.21 -10.83 -14.21
C ALA A 267 -6.78 -11.34 -15.54
N GLY A 268 -6.92 -10.50 -16.57
CA GLY A 268 -7.33 -10.89 -17.91
C GLY A 268 -6.22 -11.43 -18.81
N LEU A 269 -4.95 -11.31 -18.38
CA LEU A 269 -3.80 -11.92 -19.06
C LEU A 269 -3.68 -13.38 -18.66
N ASP A 270 -3.15 -14.24 -19.56
CA ASP A 270 -2.80 -15.61 -19.21
C ASP A 270 -1.67 -15.69 -18.16
N ASN A 271 -1.51 -16.85 -17.54
CA ASN A 271 -0.56 -17.02 -16.44
C ASN A 271 0.89 -16.80 -16.86
N ASP A 272 1.27 -17.28 -18.05
CA ASP A 272 2.65 -17.19 -18.53
C ASP A 272 3.00 -15.73 -18.86
N MET A 273 2.07 -15.03 -19.51
CA MET A 273 2.23 -13.59 -19.79
C MET A 273 2.28 -12.75 -18.51
N ARG A 274 1.44 -13.07 -17.51
CA ARG A 274 1.50 -12.38 -16.21
C ARG A 274 2.86 -12.58 -15.54
N LYS A 275 3.37 -13.81 -15.56
CA LYS A 275 4.68 -14.13 -14.98
C LYS A 275 5.80 -13.41 -15.73
N ALA A 276 5.84 -13.49 -17.06
CA ALA A 276 6.85 -12.81 -17.87
C ALA A 276 6.83 -11.29 -17.66
N ASN A 277 5.65 -10.66 -17.67
CA ASN A 277 5.51 -9.23 -17.44
C ASN A 277 5.93 -8.79 -16.03
N GLN A 278 5.69 -9.62 -15.04
CA GLN A 278 6.15 -9.39 -13.66
C GLN A 278 7.68 -9.51 -13.57
N GLU A 279 8.26 -10.52 -14.21
CA GLU A 279 9.71 -10.70 -14.27
C GLU A 279 10.39 -9.54 -14.99
N ASP A 280 9.89 -9.10 -16.15
CA ASP A 280 10.38 -7.91 -16.86
C ASP A 280 10.49 -6.69 -15.94
N PHE A 281 9.48 -6.47 -15.09
CA PHE A 281 9.48 -5.36 -14.14
C PHE A 281 10.43 -5.60 -12.96
N ILE A 282 10.47 -6.80 -12.40
CA ILE A 282 11.33 -7.14 -11.25
C ILE A 282 12.81 -7.07 -11.63
N TYR A 283 13.16 -7.51 -12.85
CA TYR A 283 14.54 -7.53 -13.34
C TYR A 283 15.00 -6.23 -14.02
N ASP A 284 14.21 -5.16 -13.94
CA ASP A 284 14.49 -3.84 -14.54
C ASP A 284 14.58 -3.84 -16.09
N GLU A 285 14.09 -4.92 -16.76
CA GLU A 285 13.99 -4.94 -18.23
C GLU A 285 12.97 -3.89 -18.72
N LYS A 286 11.88 -3.73 -17.97
CA LYS A 286 10.87 -2.70 -18.16
C LYS A 286 10.62 -1.98 -16.85
N PRO A 287 11.21 -0.79 -16.67
CA PRO A 287 11.16 -0.07 -15.40
C PRO A 287 9.75 0.41 -15.04
N VAL A 288 8.82 0.47 -16.00
CA VAL A 288 7.43 0.91 -15.76
C VAL A 288 6.47 -0.24 -15.93
N ILE A 289 5.56 -0.39 -14.97
CA ILE A 289 4.44 -1.35 -15.07
C ILE A 289 3.10 -0.65 -14.89
N VAL A 290 2.14 -0.96 -15.76
CA VAL A 290 0.74 -0.51 -15.65
C VAL A 290 -0.11 -1.69 -15.18
N ALA A 291 -0.84 -1.54 -14.08
CA ALA A 291 -1.51 -2.66 -13.48
C ALA A 291 -2.85 -2.33 -12.81
N THR A 292 -3.68 -3.35 -12.57
CA THR A 292 -4.77 -3.27 -11.59
C THR A 292 -4.26 -3.60 -10.20
N ASN A 293 -5.09 -3.44 -9.16
CA ASN A 293 -4.81 -3.85 -7.79
C ASN A 293 -4.42 -5.34 -7.64
N ALA A 294 -4.71 -6.18 -8.64
CA ALA A 294 -4.23 -7.57 -8.68
C ALA A 294 -2.69 -7.69 -8.74
N PHE A 295 -2.01 -6.62 -9.21
CA PHE A 295 -0.57 -6.52 -9.16
C PHE A 295 -0.12 -5.90 -7.86
N GLY A 296 0.67 -6.62 -7.12
CA GLY A 296 1.35 -5.96 -6.02
C GLY A 296 1.32 -6.71 -4.70
N MET A 297 0.31 -7.52 -4.40
CA MET A 297 0.38 -8.38 -3.22
C MET A 297 1.48 -9.43 -3.45
N GLY A 298 2.61 -9.29 -2.72
CA GLY A 298 3.79 -10.15 -2.85
C GLY A 298 4.99 -9.55 -3.60
N ILE A 299 4.88 -8.39 -4.23
CA ILE A 299 6.02 -7.78 -4.91
C ILE A 299 6.88 -7.01 -3.92
N ASP A 300 8.15 -7.39 -3.83
CA ASP A 300 9.14 -6.79 -2.94
C ASP A 300 10.29 -6.10 -3.72
N LYS A 301 9.94 -5.34 -4.77
CA LYS A 301 10.89 -4.49 -5.47
C LYS A 301 11.16 -3.24 -4.65
N SER A 302 12.41 -3.06 -4.20
CA SER A 302 12.78 -2.01 -3.25
C SER A 302 12.98 -0.63 -3.88
N ASN A 303 13.37 -0.59 -5.16
CA ASN A 303 13.79 0.62 -5.88
C ASN A 303 12.68 1.29 -6.71
N VAL A 304 11.41 1.14 -6.34
CA VAL A 304 10.30 1.85 -6.99
C VAL A 304 10.33 3.31 -6.56
N ARG A 305 10.55 4.22 -7.53
CA ARG A 305 10.68 5.67 -7.26
C ARG A 305 9.36 6.41 -7.30
N TYR A 306 8.36 5.88 -8.01
CA TYR A 306 7.02 6.46 -7.99
C TYR A 306 5.91 5.41 -8.08
N VAL A 307 4.80 5.73 -7.44
CA VAL A 307 3.52 5.05 -7.63
C VAL A 307 2.51 6.09 -8.09
N LEU A 308 1.96 5.89 -9.28
CA LEU A 308 0.98 6.77 -9.88
C LEU A 308 -0.38 6.06 -9.95
N HIS A 309 -1.40 6.65 -9.35
CA HIS A 309 -2.77 6.17 -9.45
C HIS A 309 -3.49 6.91 -10.58
N TYR A 310 -3.72 6.23 -11.70
CA TYR A 310 -4.51 6.77 -12.83
C TYR A 310 -5.97 6.99 -12.46
N ASN A 311 -6.52 6.12 -11.62
CA ASN A 311 -7.84 6.24 -11.01
C ASN A 311 -7.71 6.26 -9.49
N MET A 312 -8.65 6.92 -8.82
CA MET A 312 -8.78 6.88 -7.36
C MET A 312 -8.99 5.44 -6.88
N PRO A 313 -8.20 4.95 -5.93
CA PRO A 313 -8.46 3.66 -5.27
C PRO A 313 -9.81 3.63 -4.54
N GLN A 314 -10.30 2.44 -4.26
CA GLN A 314 -11.61 2.24 -3.63
C GLN A 314 -11.66 2.74 -2.17
N CYS A 315 -10.53 2.63 -1.45
CA CYS A 315 -10.41 3.05 -0.05
C CYS A 315 -8.98 3.50 0.28
N ILE A 316 -8.82 4.13 1.44
CA ILE A 316 -7.52 4.62 1.93
C ILE A 316 -6.56 3.48 2.21
N GLU A 317 -7.03 2.35 2.69
CA GLU A 317 -6.23 1.18 2.96
C GLU A 317 -5.57 0.64 1.68
N ASN A 318 -6.34 0.53 0.58
CA ASN A 318 -5.80 0.12 -0.71
C ASN A 318 -4.77 1.14 -1.22
N TYR A 319 -5.11 2.44 -1.14
CA TYR A 319 -4.18 3.50 -1.50
C TYR A 319 -2.88 3.42 -0.71
N TYR A 320 -2.95 3.24 0.61
CA TYR A 320 -1.79 3.13 1.49
C TYR A 320 -0.93 1.91 1.16
N GLN A 321 -1.54 0.74 0.92
CA GLN A 321 -0.83 -0.47 0.54
C GLN A 321 -0.14 -0.35 -0.84
N GLU A 322 -0.82 0.27 -1.82
CA GLU A 322 -0.31 0.47 -3.18
C GLU A 322 0.78 1.54 -3.21
N ALA A 323 0.55 2.70 -2.60
CA ALA A 323 1.53 3.78 -2.44
C ALA A 323 2.76 3.33 -1.64
N GLY A 324 2.55 2.49 -0.61
CA GLY A 324 3.61 1.93 0.24
C GLY A 324 4.60 1.00 -0.48
N ARG A 325 4.38 0.71 -1.79
CA ARG A 325 5.35 -0.02 -2.63
C ARG A 325 6.50 0.86 -3.06
N ALA A 326 6.29 2.18 -3.10
CA ALA A 326 7.33 3.14 -3.38
C ALA A 326 8.35 3.22 -2.23
N GLY A 327 9.61 3.43 -2.57
CA GLY A 327 10.68 3.76 -1.63
C GLY A 327 10.86 2.76 -0.47
N ARG A 328 10.76 1.45 -0.71
CA ARG A 328 10.98 0.44 0.35
C ARG A 328 12.41 0.39 0.86
N ASP A 329 13.36 0.86 0.08
CA ASP A 329 14.76 1.06 0.45
C ASP A 329 15.00 2.28 1.37
N GLY A 330 13.96 3.08 1.62
CA GLY A 330 14.02 4.30 2.43
C GLY A 330 14.42 5.55 1.64
N GLU A 331 14.72 5.41 0.35
CA GLU A 331 15.00 6.55 -0.51
C GLU A 331 13.72 7.33 -0.87
N PRO A 332 13.83 8.62 -1.19
CA PRO A 332 12.68 9.44 -1.58
C PRO A 332 11.91 8.84 -2.74
N ALA A 333 10.58 8.83 -2.63
CA ALA A 333 9.70 8.35 -3.68
C ALA A 333 8.40 9.16 -3.71
N GLU A 334 7.74 9.18 -4.88
CA GLU A 334 6.53 9.98 -5.11
C GLU A 334 5.28 9.11 -5.24
N CYS A 335 4.19 9.53 -4.58
CA CYS A 335 2.88 8.88 -4.65
C CYS A 335 1.88 9.88 -5.22
N ILE A 336 1.59 9.76 -6.52
CA ILE A 336 0.76 10.71 -7.26
C ILE A 336 -0.60 10.09 -7.53
N LEU A 337 -1.68 10.76 -7.14
CA LEU A 337 -3.04 10.32 -7.40
C LEU A 337 -3.73 11.28 -8.37
N LEU A 338 -4.21 10.76 -9.51
CA LEU A 338 -4.99 11.50 -10.48
C LEU A 338 -6.48 11.31 -10.21
N PHE A 339 -7.09 12.30 -9.58
CA PHE A 339 -8.50 12.25 -9.22
C PHE A 339 -9.39 12.90 -10.27
N SER A 340 -10.53 12.27 -10.53
CA SER A 340 -11.67 12.87 -11.23
C SER A 340 -12.98 12.39 -10.60
N PRO A 341 -14.08 13.17 -10.67
CA PRO A 341 -15.38 12.73 -10.16
C PRO A 341 -15.88 11.41 -10.79
N GLN A 342 -15.46 11.12 -12.02
CA GLN A 342 -15.76 9.86 -12.72
C GLN A 342 -15.18 8.63 -11.99
N ASP A 343 -14.09 8.78 -11.25
CA ASP A 343 -13.49 7.66 -10.51
C ASP A 343 -14.40 7.18 -9.38
N VAL A 344 -15.19 8.08 -8.79
CA VAL A 344 -16.15 7.72 -7.75
C VAL A 344 -17.24 6.82 -8.33
N ILE A 345 -17.78 7.20 -9.49
CA ILE A 345 -18.82 6.42 -10.21
C ILE A 345 -18.28 5.03 -10.62
N ILE A 346 -17.03 4.98 -11.09
CA ILE A 346 -16.37 3.71 -11.42
C ILE A 346 -16.27 2.81 -10.19
N ASN A 347 -15.85 3.37 -9.06
CA ASN A 347 -15.70 2.59 -7.83
C ASN A 347 -17.05 2.14 -7.25
N GLU A 348 -18.08 2.97 -7.30
CA GLU A 348 -19.45 2.57 -6.92
C GLU A 348 -19.93 1.41 -7.78
N PHE A 349 -19.79 1.52 -9.11
CA PHE A 349 -20.12 0.42 -10.01
C PHE A 349 -19.36 -0.86 -9.70
N LEU A 350 -18.06 -0.77 -9.34
CA LEU A 350 -17.26 -1.93 -8.96
C LEU A 350 -17.71 -2.53 -7.62
N ILE A 351 -18.16 -1.72 -6.66
CA ILE A 351 -18.71 -2.18 -5.39
C ILE A 351 -20.04 -2.91 -5.61
N GLU A 352 -20.96 -2.32 -6.36
CA GLU A 352 -22.26 -2.91 -6.69
C GLU A 352 -22.13 -4.23 -7.46
N ASN A 353 -21.11 -4.34 -8.33
CA ASN A 353 -20.85 -5.54 -9.15
C ASN A 353 -19.72 -6.42 -8.57
N LYS A 354 -19.36 -6.26 -7.31
CA LYS A 354 -18.55 -7.24 -6.59
C LYS A 354 -19.29 -8.57 -6.65
N GLY A 355 -18.85 -9.48 -7.53
CA GLY A 355 -19.56 -10.66 -7.95
C GLY A 355 -20.20 -11.44 -6.80
N GLU A 356 -21.28 -12.15 -7.09
CA GLU A 356 -21.98 -13.05 -6.16
C GLU A 356 -20.98 -14.09 -5.62
N ASN A 357 -20.28 -13.71 -4.57
CA ASN A 357 -19.45 -14.64 -3.84
C ASN A 357 -20.43 -15.51 -3.04
N ASN A 358 -20.65 -16.76 -3.49
CA ASN A 358 -21.55 -17.72 -2.86
C ASN A 358 -21.19 -18.06 -1.41
N GLU A 359 -20.06 -17.52 -0.92
CA GLU A 359 -19.59 -17.69 0.46
C GLU A 359 -20.27 -16.73 1.46
N PHE A 360 -20.91 -15.64 0.99
CA PHE A 360 -21.57 -14.66 1.88
C PHE A 360 -23.06 -14.93 2.02
N THR A 361 -23.58 -14.77 3.23
CA THR A 361 -25.00 -14.58 3.48
C THR A 361 -25.48 -13.23 2.93
N GLU A 362 -26.80 -13.05 2.78
CA GLU A 362 -27.36 -11.78 2.29
C GLU A 362 -27.10 -10.62 3.26
N GLU A 363 -27.13 -10.88 4.56
CA GLU A 363 -26.82 -9.91 5.62
C GLU A 363 -25.36 -9.50 5.58
N GLU A 364 -24.44 -10.45 5.42
CA GLU A 364 -23.01 -10.18 5.30
C GLU A 364 -22.69 -9.37 4.04
N ARG A 365 -23.30 -9.68 2.89
CA ARG A 365 -23.15 -8.90 1.65
C ARG A 365 -23.55 -7.45 1.85
N LYS A 366 -24.71 -7.22 2.49
CA LYS A 366 -25.17 -5.86 2.78
C LYS A 366 -24.20 -5.12 3.70
N ALA A 367 -23.74 -5.76 4.77
CA ALA A 367 -22.80 -5.16 5.71
C ALA A 367 -21.46 -4.80 5.02
N VAL A 368 -20.92 -5.69 4.18
CA VAL A 368 -19.69 -5.45 3.40
C VAL A 368 -19.91 -4.31 2.41
N HIS A 369 -21.02 -4.29 1.68
CA HIS A 369 -21.37 -3.23 0.74
C HIS A 369 -21.43 -1.86 1.45
N ASP A 370 -22.16 -1.75 2.56
CA ASP A 370 -22.31 -0.49 3.31
C ASP A 370 -20.95 0.00 3.86
N ASN A 371 -20.09 -0.93 4.28
CA ASN A 371 -18.72 -0.62 4.70
C ASN A 371 -17.84 -0.14 3.52
N ASP A 372 -17.97 -0.76 2.35
CA ASP A 372 -17.23 -0.35 1.15
C ASP A 372 -17.63 1.07 0.70
N ILE A 373 -18.93 1.39 0.69
CA ILE A 373 -19.42 2.74 0.39
C ILE A 373 -18.89 3.76 1.41
N ARG A 374 -18.89 3.42 2.70
CA ARG A 374 -18.37 4.31 3.76
C ARG A 374 -16.88 4.58 3.59
N ARG A 375 -16.08 3.57 3.23
CA ARG A 375 -14.65 3.70 2.94
C ARG A 375 -14.39 4.53 1.67
N LEU A 376 -15.20 4.32 0.62
CA LEU A 376 -15.13 5.10 -0.62
C LEU A 376 -15.37 6.59 -0.35
N LYS A 377 -16.32 6.95 0.52
CA LYS A 377 -16.54 8.34 0.93
C LYS A 377 -15.29 8.95 1.57
N LYS A 378 -14.63 8.24 2.48
CA LYS A 378 -13.39 8.70 3.11
C LYS A 378 -12.26 8.89 2.10
N MET A 379 -12.13 7.99 1.11
CA MET A 379 -11.15 8.14 0.03
C MET A 379 -11.44 9.35 -0.87
N ARG A 380 -12.72 9.62 -1.17
CA ARG A 380 -13.12 10.83 -1.88
C ARG A 380 -12.73 12.09 -1.11
N TYR A 381 -12.91 12.11 0.22
CA TYR A 381 -12.46 13.23 1.06
C TYR A 381 -10.96 13.43 1.01
N TYR A 382 -10.19 12.36 1.09
CA TYR A 382 -8.74 12.43 0.91
C TYR A 382 -8.35 13.11 -0.42
N CYS A 383 -9.07 12.82 -1.51
CA CYS A 383 -8.82 13.40 -2.82
C CYS A 383 -9.23 14.88 -2.94
N SER A 384 -10.08 15.38 -2.08
CA SER A 384 -10.62 16.76 -2.15
C SER A 384 -10.12 17.67 -1.02
N THR A 385 -9.58 17.10 0.07
CA THR A 385 -9.10 17.89 1.21
C THR A 385 -7.96 18.83 0.85
N LYS A 386 -7.89 19.97 1.56
CA LYS A 386 -6.76 20.91 1.53
C LYS A 386 -5.89 20.84 2.79
N GLU A 387 -6.24 19.95 3.70
CA GLU A 387 -5.42 19.63 4.87
C GLU A 387 -4.23 18.77 4.47
N CYS A 388 -3.28 18.58 5.39
CA CYS A 388 -2.12 17.74 5.15
C CYS A 388 -2.54 16.32 4.74
N LEU A 389 -2.14 15.88 3.53
CA LEU A 389 -2.49 14.56 3.01
C LEU A 389 -1.92 13.43 3.87
N ARG A 390 -0.71 13.61 4.42
CA ARG A 390 -0.07 12.65 5.30
C ARG A 390 -0.81 12.52 6.61
N GLU A 391 -1.10 13.64 7.28
CA GLU A 391 -1.83 13.63 8.56
C GLU A 391 -3.22 13.06 8.42
N TYR A 392 -3.93 13.37 7.33
CA TYR A 392 -5.23 12.76 7.06
C TYR A 392 -5.15 11.22 7.03
N MET A 393 -4.13 10.69 6.37
CA MET A 393 -3.92 9.24 6.27
C MET A 393 -3.51 8.62 7.61
N LEU A 394 -2.61 9.27 8.37
CA LEU A 394 -2.20 8.83 9.69
C LEU A 394 -3.37 8.83 10.67
N ASN A 395 -4.14 9.91 10.70
CA ASN A 395 -5.36 10.04 11.53
C ASN A 395 -6.40 8.96 11.18
N TYR A 396 -6.53 8.61 9.89
CA TYR A 396 -7.41 7.52 9.45
C TYR A 396 -7.07 6.19 10.14
N PHE A 397 -5.79 5.89 10.33
CA PHE A 397 -5.30 4.69 11.02
C PHE A 397 -5.17 4.86 12.54
N GLY A 398 -5.56 6.04 13.08
CA GLY A 398 -5.50 6.32 14.52
C GLY A 398 -4.13 6.71 15.03
N GLU A 399 -3.23 7.14 14.15
CA GLU A 399 -1.92 7.71 14.50
C GLU A 399 -1.98 9.22 14.42
N TYR A 400 -1.81 9.88 15.55
CA TYR A 400 -1.87 11.34 15.65
C TYR A 400 -0.45 11.89 15.87
N SER A 401 0.09 12.61 14.88
CA SER A 401 1.42 13.21 15.01
C SER A 401 1.38 14.53 15.78
N GLY A 402 0.23 15.16 15.88
CA GLY A 402 0.05 16.51 16.47
C GLY A 402 0.64 17.63 15.61
N LYS A 403 0.92 17.36 14.33
CA LYS A 403 1.44 18.35 13.38
C LYS A 403 0.41 18.64 12.31
N ASP A 404 0.15 19.91 12.06
CA ASP A 404 -0.76 20.35 10.99
C ASP A 404 -0.08 20.34 9.60
N ASP A 405 1.25 20.24 9.56
CA ASP A 405 2.08 20.29 8.36
C ASP A 405 3.17 19.23 8.39
N CYS A 406 3.24 18.40 7.34
CA CYS A 406 4.28 17.38 7.22
C CYS A 406 5.50 17.83 6.39
N GLY A 407 5.45 19.01 5.75
CA GLY A 407 6.49 19.51 4.83
C GLY A 407 6.76 18.65 3.59
N ASN A 408 6.04 17.55 3.39
CA ASN A 408 6.31 16.57 2.32
C ASN A 408 5.01 16.03 1.66
N CYS A 409 4.06 16.92 1.36
CA CYS A 409 2.90 16.63 0.53
C CYS A 409 2.49 17.86 -0.27
N SER A 410 1.69 17.68 -1.33
CA SER A 410 1.27 18.78 -2.20
C SER A 410 0.50 19.87 -1.45
N ASN A 411 -0.31 19.50 -0.47
CA ASN A 411 -1.11 20.47 0.27
C ASN A 411 -0.25 21.32 1.23
N CYS A 412 0.77 20.74 1.85
CA CYS A 412 1.70 21.50 2.69
C CYS A 412 2.65 22.39 1.88
N SER A 413 2.96 22.00 0.65
CA SER A 413 3.82 22.79 -0.25
C SER A 413 3.05 23.90 -0.98
N ALA A 414 1.71 23.86 -0.98
CA ALA A 414 0.87 24.84 -1.65
C ALA A 414 0.60 26.05 -0.75
N VAL A 415 0.57 27.23 -1.36
CA VAL A 415 0.15 28.45 -0.67
C VAL A 415 -1.36 28.58 -0.79
N PHE A 416 -2.06 28.40 0.31
CA PHE A 416 -3.51 28.61 0.40
C PHE A 416 -3.79 29.93 1.11
N GLU A 417 -4.83 30.63 0.63
CA GLU A 417 -5.46 31.73 1.36
C GLU A 417 -6.60 31.15 2.20
N GLU A 418 -6.66 31.50 3.46
CA GLU A 418 -7.83 31.20 4.29
C GLU A 418 -8.93 32.20 3.95
N LYS A 419 -10.09 31.69 3.52
CA LYS A 419 -11.27 32.50 3.18
C LYS A 419 -12.40 32.13 4.12
N ASP A 420 -13.00 33.15 4.75
CA ASP A 420 -14.29 32.98 5.41
C ASP A 420 -15.36 32.80 4.34
N VAL A 421 -15.95 31.60 4.30
CA VAL A 421 -16.97 31.21 3.35
C VAL A 421 -18.35 31.05 4.00
N THR A 422 -18.52 31.53 5.23
CA THR A 422 -19.76 31.44 6.01
C THR A 422 -20.96 31.97 5.25
N ASN A 423 -20.82 33.12 4.57
CA ASN A 423 -21.88 33.68 3.76
C ASN A 423 -22.30 32.75 2.61
N THR A 424 -21.32 32.16 1.92
CA THR A 424 -21.61 31.21 0.82
C THR A 424 -22.27 29.95 1.37
N ALA A 425 -21.81 29.43 2.48
CA ALA A 425 -22.39 28.28 3.18
C ALA A 425 -23.85 28.56 3.61
N SER A 426 -24.12 29.75 4.13
CA SER A 426 -25.48 30.18 4.48
C SER A 426 -26.41 30.19 3.26
N VAL A 427 -25.94 30.65 2.08
CA VAL A 427 -26.69 30.61 0.83
C VAL A 427 -26.97 29.15 0.42
N VAL A 428 -25.99 28.27 0.53
CA VAL A 428 -26.15 26.82 0.26
C VAL A 428 -27.23 26.22 1.15
N ILE A 429 -27.18 26.46 2.48
CA ILE A 429 -28.18 25.96 3.43
C ILE A 429 -29.58 26.49 3.10
N LYS A 430 -29.70 27.80 2.84
CA LYS A 430 -30.99 28.40 2.45
C LYS A 430 -31.56 27.75 1.18
N THR A 431 -30.71 27.50 0.18
CA THR A 431 -31.13 26.84 -1.06
C THR A 431 -31.61 25.41 -0.81
N ILE A 432 -30.90 24.65 0.05
CA ILE A 432 -31.29 23.28 0.45
C ILE A 432 -32.65 23.32 1.18
N LYS A 433 -32.90 24.30 2.04
CA LYS A 433 -34.20 24.51 2.70
C LYS A 433 -35.32 24.82 1.67
N GLU A 434 -35.09 25.76 0.76
CA GLU A 434 -36.05 26.14 -0.29
C GLU A 434 -36.42 24.99 -1.21
N CYS A 435 -35.48 24.10 -1.53
CA CYS A 435 -35.74 22.93 -2.35
C CYS A 435 -36.23 21.71 -1.55
N HIS A 436 -36.53 21.87 -0.25
CA HIS A 436 -36.98 20.80 0.63
C HIS A 436 -36.07 19.58 0.61
N GLU A 437 -34.76 19.80 0.58
CA GLU A 437 -33.74 18.75 0.62
C GLU A 437 -33.92 17.68 -0.47
N ARG A 438 -34.22 18.06 -1.73
CA ARG A 438 -34.50 17.15 -2.84
C ARG A 438 -33.39 17.03 -3.88
N PHE A 439 -32.34 17.85 -3.79
CA PHE A 439 -31.33 17.92 -4.84
C PHE A 439 -29.91 17.72 -4.29
N GLY A 440 -29.03 17.23 -5.17
CA GLY A 440 -27.60 17.08 -4.89
C GLY A 440 -26.77 18.30 -5.33
N THR A 441 -25.47 18.21 -5.09
CA THR A 441 -24.47 19.28 -5.27
C THR A 441 -24.56 20.01 -6.60
N LEU A 442 -24.80 19.30 -7.73
CA LEU A 442 -24.83 19.92 -9.06
C LEU A 442 -26.02 20.89 -9.23
N VAL A 443 -27.19 20.52 -8.74
CA VAL A 443 -28.40 21.35 -8.85
C VAL A 443 -28.29 22.55 -7.90
N ILE A 444 -27.86 22.34 -6.67
CA ILE A 444 -27.65 23.43 -5.70
C ILE A 444 -26.61 24.44 -6.22
N THR A 445 -25.47 23.97 -6.70
CA THR A 445 -24.43 24.84 -7.28
C THR A 445 -24.95 25.62 -8.48
N GLY A 446 -25.63 24.97 -9.42
CA GLY A 446 -26.20 25.63 -10.60
C GLY A 446 -27.27 26.65 -10.24
N THR A 447 -28.08 26.40 -9.20
CA THR A 447 -29.11 27.31 -8.70
C THR A 447 -28.50 28.60 -8.16
N ILE A 448 -27.56 28.48 -7.22
CA ILE A 448 -26.96 29.67 -6.57
C ILE A 448 -26.07 30.47 -7.53
N ARG A 449 -25.56 29.84 -8.61
CA ARG A 449 -24.87 30.53 -9.72
C ARG A 449 -25.82 31.17 -10.72
N GLY A 450 -27.11 30.85 -10.69
CA GLY A 450 -28.08 31.34 -11.66
C GLY A 450 -27.83 30.78 -13.06
N GLU A 451 -27.50 29.49 -13.18
CA GLU A 451 -27.22 28.87 -14.47
C GLU A 451 -28.51 28.67 -15.30
N ASN A 452 -28.45 29.08 -16.54
CA ASN A 452 -29.61 29.03 -17.47
C ASN A 452 -29.65 27.69 -18.25
N LYS A 453 -29.61 26.54 -17.54
CA LYS A 453 -29.70 25.21 -18.17
C LYS A 453 -31.16 24.72 -18.18
N ALA A 454 -31.60 24.15 -19.31
CA ALA A 454 -32.99 23.65 -19.48
C ALA A 454 -33.41 22.67 -18.33
N LYS A 455 -32.48 21.80 -17.90
CA LYS A 455 -32.72 20.86 -16.82
C LYS A 455 -32.96 21.56 -15.48
N LEU A 456 -32.25 22.64 -15.15
CA LEU A 456 -32.47 23.41 -13.94
C LEU A 456 -33.82 24.13 -13.96
N ARG A 457 -34.19 24.70 -15.10
CA ARG A 457 -35.51 25.33 -15.28
C ARG A 457 -36.66 24.33 -15.08
N SER A 458 -36.52 23.09 -15.56
CA SER A 458 -37.55 22.07 -15.36
C SER A 458 -37.82 21.73 -13.90
N TYR A 459 -36.88 22.01 -13.02
CA TYR A 459 -37.02 21.86 -11.57
C TYR A 459 -37.62 23.10 -10.87
N GLY A 460 -37.83 24.20 -11.59
CA GLY A 460 -38.39 25.44 -11.08
C GLY A 460 -37.48 26.19 -10.12
N VAL A 461 -36.16 25.88 -10.12
CA VAL A 461 -35.17 26.47 -9.20
C VAL A 461 -34.88 27.95 -9.47
N ASP A 462 -35.25 28.45 -10.65
CA ASP A 462 -35.19 29.86 -11.04
C ASP A 462 -36.14 30.77 -10.23
N ARG A 463 -37.07 30.17 -9.48
CA ARG A 463 -38.01 30.88 -8.59
C ARG A 463 -37.52 30.98 -7.14
N TYR A 464 -36.41 30.33 -6.80
CA TYR A 464 -35.87 30.38 -5.45
C TYR A 464 -35.22 31.73 -5.17
N SER A 465 -35.34 32.21 -3.92
CA SER A 465 -34.77 33.49 -3.49
C SER A 465 -33.26 33.51 -3.63
N THR A 466 -32.63 32.35 -3.54
CA THR A 466 -31.20 32.15 -3.62
C THR A 466 -30.66 32.02 -5.06
N PHE A 467 -31.54 32.04 -6.09
CA PHE A 467 -31.14 31.88 -7.50
C PHE A 467 -30.20 33.02 -7.94
N GLY A 468 -28.98 32.66 -8.34
CA GLY A 468 -27.97 33.58 -8.84
C GLY A 468 -27.26 34.44 -7.78
N MET A 469 -27.47 34.19 -6.49
CA MET A 469 -26.81 34.97 -5.41
C MET A 469 -25.28 34.84 -5.44
N CYS A 470 -24.75 33.72 -5.95
CA CYS A 470 -23.32 33.44 -6.08
C CYS A 470 -22.84 33.46 -7.55
N ARG A 471 -23.46 34.25 -8.43
CA ARG A 471 -23.17 34.27 -9.87
C ARG A 471 -21.71 34.58 -10.22
N GLN A 472 -21.03 35.36 -9.39
CA GLN A 472 -19.63 35.76 -9.62
C GLN A 472 -18.63 34.69 -9.16
N MET A 473 -19.08 33.68 -8.42
CA MET A 473 -18.22 32.62 -7.91
C MET A 473 -18.05 31.50 -8.94
N SER A 474 -16.86 30.89 -8.98
CA SER A 474 -16.62 29.74 -9.83
C SER A 474 -17.38 28.50 -9.33
N GLU A 475 -17.74 27.61 -10.25
CA GLU A 475 -18.39 26.35 -9.92
C GLU A 475 -17.54 25.51 -8.95
N SER A 476 -16.21 25.50 -9.18
CA SER A 476 -15.24 24.79 -8.35
C SER A 476 -15.19 25.34 -6.94
N PHE A 477 -15.26 26.67 -6.77
CA PHE A 477 -15.26 27.30 -5.44
C PHE A 477 -16.50 26.89 -4.63
N ILE A 478 -17.69 26.98 -5.23
CA ILE A 478 -18.93 26.62 -4.53
C ILE A 478 -18.96 25.12 -4.17
N LYS A 479 -18.51 24.26 -5.09
CA LYS A 479 -18.35 22.83 -4.81
C LYS A 479 -17.38 22.60 -3.65
N GLY A 480 -16.27 23.32 -3.62
CA GLY A 480 -15.31 23.27 -2.49
C GLY A 480 -15.95 23.66 -1.15
N VAL A 481 -16.82 24.69 -1.15
CA VAL A 481 -17.58 25.08 0.06
C VAL A 481 -18.53 23.95 0.49
N ILE A 482 -19.28 23.35 -0.44
CA ILE A 482 -20.18 22.23 -0.14
C ILE A 482 -19.40 21.03 0.38
N ASP A 483 -18.27 20.68 -0.24
CA ASP A 483 -17.41 19.60 0.22
C ASP A 483 -16.86 19.85 1.62
N LYS A 484 -16.46 21.10 1.94
CA LYS A 484 -16.04 21.51 3.29
C LYS A 484 -17.17 21.37 4.29
N MET A 485 -18.40 21.80 3.93
CA MET A 485 -19.57 21.65 4.79
C MET A 485 -19.92 20.18 5.06
N LEU A 486 -19.75 19.31 4.09
CA LEU A 486 -19.92 17.86 4.24
C LEU A 486 -18.84 17.26 5.15
N LEU A 487 -17.61 17.72 5.02
CA LEU A 487 -16.47 17.29 5.84
C LEU A 487 -16.66 17.67 7.31
N ASP A 488 -17.05 18.92 7.57
CA ASP A 488 -17.22 19.45 8.92
C ASP A 488 -18.56 19.05 9.56
N GLY A 489 -19.40 18.30 8.82
CA GLY A 489 -20.66 17.77 9.35
C GLY A 489 -21.84 18.74 9.32
N TYR A 490 -21.73 19.91 8.68
CA TYR A 490 -22.85 20.83 8.46
C TYR A 490 -23.86 20.34 7.43
N LEU A 491 -23.43 19.42 6.55
CA LEU A 491 -24.30 18.74 5.59
C LEU A 491 -24.03 17.23 5.62
N ARG A 492 -24.99 16.46 5.14
CA ARG A 492 -24.84 15.04 4.83
C ARG A 492 -25.39 14.75 3.45
N GLU A 493 -24.83 13.76 2.76
CA GLU A 493 -25.39 13.22 1.51
C GLU A 493 -26.19 11.94 1.80
N THR A 494 -27.26 11.72 1.03
CA THR A 494 -27.95 10.41 1.03
C THR A 494 -27.05 9.34 0.43
N ASP A 495 -27.28 8.08 0.82
CA ASP A 495 -26.48 6.93 0.38
C ASP A 495 -26.95 6.36 -0.98
N ASP A 496 -27.99 6.97 -1.59
CA ASP A 496 -28.50 6.59 -2.89
C ASP A 496 -27.69 7.19 -4.06
N MET A 497 -27.98 6.73 -5.27
CA MET A 497 -27.30 7.20 -6.49
C MET A 497 -27.52 8.69 -6.79
N TYR A 498 -28.52 9.34 -6.17
CA TYR A 498 -28.83 10.75 -6.39
C TYR A 498 -28.00 11.69 -5.51
N ARG A 499 -27.40 11.19 -4.40
CA ARG A 499 -26.57 11.96 -3.46
C ARG A 499 -27.18 13.29 -3.08
N ILE A 500 -28.38 13.23 -2.56
CA ILE A 500 -29.16 14.40 -2.16
C ILE A 500 -28.51 15.03 -0.94
N LEU A 501 -28.31 16.34 -0.97
CA LEU A 501 -27.80 17.09 0.17
C LEU A 501 -28.89 17.25 1.22
N LYS A 502 -28.56 16.88 2.46
CA LYS A 502 -29.41 16.99 3.64
C LYS A 502 -28.74 17.87 4.68
N LEU A 503 -29.55 18.60 5.41
CA LEU A 503 -29.09 19.39 6.54
C LEU A 503 -28.81 18.49 7.76
N THR A 504 -27.99 19.00 8.66
CA THR A 504 -27.71 18.43 9.99
C THR A 504 -28.17 19.39 11.08
N GLU A 505 -28.13 18.96 12.32
CA GLU A 505 -28.47 19.82 13.47
C GLU A 505 -27.55 21.03 13.60
N THR A 506 -26.30 20.93 13.13
CA THR A 506 -25.29 22.00 13.15
C THR A 506 -25.41 22.99 12.00
N SER A 507 -26.20 22.70 10.96
CA SER A 507 -26.33 23.57 9.78
C SER A 507 -26.77 24.99 10.16
N ASP A 508 -27.68 25.13 11.12
CA ASP A 508 -28.25 26.42 11.49
C ASP A 508 -27.27 27.32 12.24
N MET A 509 -26.20 26.77 12.83
CA MET A 509 -25.15 27.54 13.52
C MET A 509 -24.37 28.45 12.54
N LEU A 510 -24.23 28.03 11.26
CA LEU A 510 -23.66 28.88 10.21
C LEU A 510 -24.59 30.02 9.74
N ILE A 511 -25.91 29.84 9.88
CA ILE A 511 -26.89 30.90 9.53
C ILE A 511 -27.02 31.91 10.67
N SER A 512 -27.00 31.43 11.92
CA SER A 512 -27.09 32.30 13.12
C SER A 512 -25.83 33.12 13.34
N GLY A 513 -24.69 32.73 12.73
CA GLY A 513 -23.40 33.36 12.95
C GLY A 513 -22.72 32.95 14.27
N GLU A 514 -23.21 31.87 14.90
CA GLU A 514 -22.55 31.25 16.06
C GLU A 514 -21.24 30.57 15.69
N GLU A 515 -21.17 30.09 14.45
CA GLU A 515 -19.96 29.46 13.89
C GLU A 515 -19.57 30.08 12.55
N HIS A 516 -18.26 30.06 12.28
CA HIS A 516 -17.66 30.52 11.04
C HIS A 516 -17.06 29.35 10.27
N LEU A 517 -17.29 29.29 8.95
CA LEU A 517 -16.69 28.30 8.07
C LEU A 517 -15.48 28.90 7.37
N ILE A 518 -14.30 28.50 7.78
CA ILE A 518 -13.03 28.89 7.16
C ILE A 518 -12.59 27.79 6.20
N MET A 519 -12.27 28.17 4.96
CA MET A 519 -11.82 27.25 3.93
C MET A 519 -10.47 27.71 3.36
N LYS A 520 -9.51 26.78 3.29
CA LYS A 520 -8.26 26.99 2.54
C LYS A 520 -8.56 26.93 1.05
N TRP A 521 -8.24 27.97 0.32
CA TRP A 521 -8.50 28.08 -1.11
C TRP A 521 -7.30 28.63 -1.88
N SER A 522 -7.04 28.08 -3.08
CA SER A 522 -6.05 28.62 -4.02
C SER A 522 -6.72 28.85 -5.38
N GLU A 523 -6.59 30.04 -5.91
CA GLU A 523 -7.08 30.38 -7.26
C GLU A 523 -6.06 30.06 -8.35
N ARG A 524 -4.80 29.80 -7.98
CA ARG A 524 -3.72 29.56 -8.93
C ARG A 524 -3.68 28.09 -9.36
N LYS A 525 -3.66 27.84 -10.67
CA LYS A 525 -3.05 26.63 -11.23
C LYS A 525 -1.55 26.75 -10.97
N GLU A 526 -1.06 26.15 -9.92
CA GLU A 526 0.37 26.17 -9.63
C GLU A 526 1.10 25.31 -10.65
N GLU A 527 1.90 25.97 -11.48
CA GLU A 527 3.07 25.33 -12.09
C GLU A 527 4.08 25.12 -10.98
N PHE A 528 4.11 23.92 -10.41
CA PHE A 528 5.15 23.51 -9.48
C PHE A 528 6.49 23.57 -10.22
N LYS A 529 7.31 24.58 -9.95
CA LYS A 529 8.73 24.53 -10.26
C LYS A 529 9.35 23.46 -9.37
N LYS A 530 9.36 22.22 -9.87
CA LYS A 530 10.17 21.17 -9.27
C LYS A 530 11.62 21.58 -9.40
N GLU A 531 12.28 21.89 -8.28
CA GLU A 531 13.70 21.68 -8.21
C GLU A 531 13.92 20.20 -8.50
N LYS A 532 14.69 19.89 -9.54
CA LYS A 532 15.12 18.51 -9.82
C LYS A 532 15.78 18.00 -8.55
N ARG A 533 15.12 17.08 -7.87
CA ARG A 533 15.72 16.32 -6.77
C ARG A 533 16.69 15.32 -7.40
N THR A 534 17.84 15.80 -7.83
CA THR A 534 19.01 14.94 -8.06
C THR A 534 19.34 14.27 -6.71
N PRO A 535 19.78 13.01 -6.71
CA PRO A 535 20.37 12.41 -5.52
C PRO A 535 21.46 13.36 -5.03
N LYS A 536 21.28 13.93 -3.87
CA LYS A 536 22.05 15.08 -3.32
C LYS A 536 23.53 14.80 -3.05
N SER A 537 24.14 13.74 -3.62
CA SER A 537 25.45 13.29 -3.20
C SER A 537 26.41 12.78 -4.29
N LEU A 538 25.97 12.61 -5.53
CA LEU A 538 26.87 12.15 -6.59
C LEU A 538 27.16 13.28 -7.58
N ASP A 539 28.44 13.52 -7.86
CA ASP A 539 28.92 14.35 -8.96
C ASP A 539 28.77 13.63 -10.32
N ALA A 540 29.20 14.25 -11.40
CA ALA A 540 29.06 13.68 -12.75
C ALA A 540 29.78 12.33 -12.88
N ASP A 541 30.96 12.19 -12.26
CA ASP A 541 31.73 10.96 -12.25
C ASP A 541 31.08 9.87 -11.38
N GLY A 542 30.62 10.24 -10.20
CA GLY A 542 29.85 9.32 -9.34
C GLY A 542 28.59 8.77 -10.02
N LEU A 543 27.93 9.57 -10.89
CA LEU A 543 26.80 9.11 -11.70
C LEU A 543 27.23 8.09 -12.77
N MET A 544 28.39 8.32 -13.41
CA MET A 544 28.93 7.37 -14.38
C MET A 544 29.32 6.04 -13.72
N LEU A 545 29.96 6.10 -12.56
CA LEU A 545 30.28 4.91 -11.77
C LEU A 545 28.99 4.19 -11.34
N PHE A 546 27.97 4.92 -10.91
CA PHE A 546 26.67 4.33 -10.51
C PHE A 546 26.05 3.52 -11.65
N GLU A 547 26.02 4.05 -12.87
CA GLU A 547 25.49 3.32 -14.03
C GLU A 547 26.32 2.07 -14.36
N ARG A 548 27.64 2.12 -14.26
CA ARG A 548 28.50 0.93 -14.44
C ARG A 548 28.21 -0.15 -13.39
N LEU A 549 28.11 0.23 -12.11
CA LEU A 549 27.76 -0.69 -11.02
C LEU A 549 26.33 -1.25 -11.18
N ARG A 550 25.40 -0.44 -11.67
CA ARG A 550 24.03 -0.86 -11.98
C ARG A 550 23.98 -1.92 -13.08
N MET A 551 24.74 -1.71 -14.17
CA MET A 551 24.84 -2.70 -15.25
C MET A 551 25.47 -4.00 -14.77
N LEU A 552 26.57 -3.95 -14.02
CA LEU A 552 27.20 -5.12 -13.40
C LEU A 552 26.21 -5.87 -12.50
N ARG A 553 25.44 -5.16 -11.69
CA ARG A 553 24.40 -5.75 -10.84
C ARG A 553 23.34 -6.51 -11.65
N ILE A 554 22.89 -5.94 -12.77
CA ILE A 554 21.91 -6.56 -13.65
C ILE A 554 22.46 -7.85 -14.25
N ASP A 555 23.72 -7.84 -14.71
CA ASP A 555 24.36 -9.01 -15.30
C ASP A 555 24.53 -10.13 -14.28
N ILE A 556 24.97 -9.83 -13.06
CA ILE A 556 25.07 -10.80 -11.98
C ILE A 556 23.69 -11.36 -11.62
N ALA A 557 22.70 -10.48 -11.48
CA ALA A 557 21.33 -10.87 -11.14
C ALA A 557 20.71 -11.82 -12.18
N ARG A 558 20.96 -11.59 -13.48
CA ARG A 558 20.55 -12.48 -14.58
C ARG A 558 21.23 -13.84 -14.50
N ASN A 559 22.54 -13.86 -14.29
CA ASN A 559 23.32 -15.09 -14.21
C ASN A 559 22.91 -15.97 -13.02
N GLU A 560 22.57 -15.37 -11.90
CA GLU A 560 22.12 -16.06 -10.68
C GLU A 560 20.60 -16.27 -10.61
N ASN A 561 19.84 -15.73 -11.58
CA ASN A 561 18.37 -15.76 -11.60
C ASN A 561 17.74 -15.19 -10.33
N VAL A 562 18.28 -14.07 -9.84
CA VAL A 562 17.78 -13.32 -8.67
C VAL A 562 17.46 -11.87 -9.06
N PRO A 563 16.50 -11.22 -8.41
CA PRO A 563 16.23 -9.80 -8.62
C PRO A 563 17.46 -8.92 -8.36
N PRO A 564 17.72 -7.86 -9.15
CA PRO A 564 18.90 -7.00 -9.01
C PRO A 564 19.09 -6.41 -7.61
N TYR A 565 18.00 -6.02 -6.92
CA TYR A 565 18.06 -5.48 -5.56
C TYR A 565 18.48 -6.51 -4.49
N ILE A 566 18.40 -7.81 -4.80
CA ILE A 566 18.91 -8.87 -3.91
C ILE A 566 20.44 -8.86 -3.91
N VAL A 567 21.07 -8.61 -5.06
CA VAL A 567 22.51 -8.45 -5.15
C VAL A 567 22.95 -7.26 -4.30
N PHE A 568 22.59 -6.05 -4.72
CA PHE A 568 22.76 -4.83 -3.93
C PHE A 568 21.62 -3.84 -4.20
N SER A 569 21.18 -3.12 -3.16
CA SER A 569 20.20 -2.04 -3.30
C SER A 569 20.82 -0.81 -3.97
N ASP A 570 20.00 0.08 -4.53
CA ASP A 570 20.47 1.35 -5.10
C ASP A 570 21.21 2.18 -4.05
N LYS A 571 20.77 2.13 -2.79
CA LYS A 571 21.45 2.76 -1.66
C LYS A 571 22.87 2.22 -1.45
N ALA A 572 23.06 0.91 -1.59
CA ALA A 572 24.38 0.30 -1.50
C ALA A 572 25.27 0.75 -2.66
N LEU A 573 24.73 0.81 -3.90
CA LEU A 573 25.48 1.32 -5.05
C LEU A 573 25.85 2.80 -4.91
N THR A 574 24.91 3.63 -4.42
CA THR A 574 25.19 5.05 -4.14
C THR A 574 26.30 5.20 -3.09
N ASP A 575 26.23 4.42 -2.01
CA ASP A 575 27.25 4.46 -0.96
C ASP A 575 28.62 3.94 -1.44
N MET A 576 28.64 2.95 -2.37
CA MET A 576 29.85 2.53 -3.09
C MET A 576 30.45 3.67 -3.92
N CYS A 577 29.62 4.43 -4.64
CA CYS A 577 30.08 5.57 -5.44
C CYS A 577 30.65 6.70 -4.57
N ILE A 578 30.09 6.93 -3.39
CA ILE A 578 30.58 7.94 -2.45
C ILE A 578 31.89 7.50 -1.76
N LYS A 579 31.93 6.25 -1.27
CA LYS A 579 33.04 5.74 -0.46
C LYS A 579 34.20 5.18 -1.29
N ARG A 580 33.95 4.80 -2.55
CA ARG A 580 34.92 4.21 -3.48
C ARG A 580 35.80 3.15 -2.81
N PRO A 581 35.24 2.05 -2.28
CA PRO A 581 36.01 1.05 -1.54
C PRO A 581 37.00 0.32 -2.44
N HIS A 582 38.26 0.12 -1.95
CA HIS A 582 39.33 -0.61 -2.64
C HIS A 582 39.66 -1.94 -1.99
N THR A 583 39.24 -2.14 -0.73
CA THR A 583 39.56 -3.32 0.07
C THR A 583 38.30 -4.00 0.56
N LYS A 584 38.41 -5.29 0.97
CA LYS A 584 37.31 -5.99 1.63
C LYS A 584 36.80 -5.24 2.87
N ALA A 585 37.70 -4.70 3.68
CA ALA A 585 37.33 -3.99 4.90
C ALA A 585 36.51 -2.71 4.59
N GLU A 586 36.90 -1.96 3.59
CA GLU A 586 36.18 -0.76 3.14
C GLU A 586 34.82 -1.13 2.52
N MET A 587 34.77 -2.23 1.75
CA MET A 587 33.52 -2.70 1.15
C MET A 587 32.50 -3.16 2.20
N LEU A 588 32.95 -3.77 3.29
CA LEU A 588 32.09 -4.14 4.42
C LEU A 588 31.57 -2.92 5.21
N ASN A 589 32.18 -1.74 5.06
CA ASN A 589 31.68 -0.49 5.62
C ASN A 589 30.62 0.20 4.73
N VAL A 590 30.36 -0.33 3.54
CA VAL A 590 29.28 0.16 2.65
C VAL A 590 27.94 -0.30 3.20
N ASN A 591 26.95 0.60 3.20
CA ASN A 591 25.62 0.33 3.71
C ASN A 591 24.95 -0.81 2.91
N GLY A 592 24.50 -1.86 3.60
CA GLY A 592 23.83 -3.01 2.97
C GLY A 592 24.79 -4.06 2.38
N VAL A 593 26.09 -3.98 2.66
CA VAL A 593 27.10 -4.98 2.28
C VAL A 593 27.52 -5.76 3.52
N GLY A 594 26.93 -6.94 3.74
CA GLY A 594 27.37 -7.89 4.76
C GLY A 594 28.38 -8.91 4.21
N GLU A 595 29.02 -9.69 5.11
CA GLU A 595 30.03 -10.68 4.73
C GLU A 595 29.57 -11.64 3.63
N ASN A 596 28.35 -12.18 3.75
CA ASN A 596 27.79 -13.10 2.76
C ASN A 596 27.64 -12.47 1.36
N LYS A 597 27.16 -11.22 1.30
CA LYS A 597 27.03 -10.50 0.03
C LYS A 597 28.39 -10.13 -0.54
N TYR A 598 29.35 -9.80 0.32
CA TYR A 598 30.71 -9.54 -0.12
C TYR A 598 31.36 -10.79 -0.74
N GLU A 599 31.26 -11.95 -0.10
CA GLU A 599 31.86 -13.19 -0.61
C GLU A 599 31.23 -13.62 -1.94
N ARG A 600 29.92 -13.38 -2.13
CA ARG A 600 29.23 -13.71 -3.40
C ARG A 600 29.50 -12.69 -4.50
N TYR A 601 29.43 -11.41 -4.22
CA TYR A 601 29.37 -10.35 -5.23
C TYR A 601 30.45 -9.28 -5.06
N GLY A 602 30.91 -9.01 -3.84
CA GLY A 602 31.72 -7.83 -3.50
C GLY A 602 33.01 -7.72 -4.28
N LYS A 603 33.63 -8.84 -4.67
CA LYS A 603 34.90 -8.86 -5.42
C LYS A 603 34.75 -8.26 -6.83
N GLU A 604 33.64 -8.55 -7.51
CA GLU A 604 33.35 -8.04 -8.85
C GLU A 604 33.08 -6.53 -8.83
N PHE A 605 32.35 -6.07 -7.81
CA PHE A 605 32.08 -4.65 -7.60
C PHE A 605 33.35 -3.87 -7.26
N LEU A 606 34.21 -4.40 -6.40
CA LEU A 606 35.54 -3.80 -6.14
C LEU A 606 36.39 -3.67 -7.41
N LYS A 607 36.36 -4.71 -8.25
CA LYS A 607 37.06 -4.69 -9.53
C LYS A 607 36.52 -3.61 -10.45
N CYS A 608 35.22 -3.48 -10.57
CA CYS A 608 34.53 -2.47 -11.38
C CYS A 608 34.86 -1.04 -10.92
N ILE A 609 34.90 -0.79 -9.60
CA ILE A 609 35.27 0.52 -9.03
C ILE A 609 36.72 0.87 -9.40
N LYS A 610 37.68 -0.05 -9.19
CA LYS A 610 39.07 0.14 -9.55
C LYS A 610 39.30 0.39 -11.04
N GLU A 611 38.57 -0.34 -11.89
CA GLU A 611 38.66 -0.16 -13.35
C GLU A 611 38.11 1.20 -13.81
N HIS A 612 37.10 1.72 -13.11
CA HIS A 612 36.55 3.05 -13.39
C HIS A 612 37.60 4.14 -13.09
N GLU A 613 38.23 4.11 -11.92
CA GLU A 613 39.25 5.09 -11.51
C GLU A 613 40.49 5.03 -12.36
N ASN A 614 40.96 3.83 -12.71
CA ASN A 614 42.15 3.68 -13.61
C ASN A 614 41.90 4.22 -15.03
N GLN A 615 40.65 4.36 -15.48
CA GLN A 615 40.32 4.97 -16.78
C GLN A 615 40.34 6.50 -16.73
N GLU A 616 40.11 7.11 -15.59
CA GLU A 616 40.27 8.56 -15.41
C GLU A 616 41.73 8.99 -15.42
N ASP A 617 42.63 8.21 -14.79
CA ASP A 617 44.09 8.50 -14.78
C ASP A 617 44.74 8.45 -16.18
N ILE A 618 44.05 7.89 -17.18
CA ILE A 618 44.57 7.80 -18.58
C ILE A 618 44.06 8.98 -19.44
N HIS A 619 43.00 9.68 -19.03
CA HIS A 619 42.34 10.74 -19.80
C HIS A 619 42.43 12.14 -19.14
N GLY A 620 42.99 12.27 -17.93
CA GLY A 620 43.35 13.52 -17.25
C GLY A 620 44.82 13.82 -17.42
#